data_4ea592229882c416f8f8ac8d5b16260f
#
_entry.id   4ea592229882c416f8f8ac8d5b16260f
#
_cell.length_a   1.000
_cell.length_b   1.000
_cell.length_c   1.000
_cell.angle_alpha   90.00
_cell.angle_beta   90.00
_cell.angle_gamma   90.00
#
_symmetry.space_group_name_H-M   'P 1'
#
loop_
_entity.id
_entity.type
_entity.pdbx_description
1 polymer ?
#
loop_
_entity_poly.entity_id
_entity_poly.type
_entity_poly.pdbx_seq_one_letter_code
_entity_poly.pdbx_strand_id
1 'polypeptide(L)'
;MSAYVISELEVRDPIGIETYRSIAAASIAQYGGRYLVRGGAAGIAEGGPPPKNIVVVEFPSMERLCEWYASPEYAEALTVRRSALDRRLIFVEGVPPQR
;
A
#
# COMPACT_ATOMS: atom_id res chain seq x y z
N MET A 1 -13.49 8.02 10.05
CA MET A 1 -13.25 8.41 8.65
C MET A 1 -12.11 7.57 8.13
N SER A 2 -12.37 6.81 7.07
CA SER A 2 -11.35 5.93 6.50
C SER A 2 -10.20 6.72 5.90
N ALA A 3 -9.03 6.09 5.83
CA ALA A 3 -7.88 6.61 5.14
C ALA A 3 -7.29 5.52 4.23
N TYR A 4 -6.61 5.95 3.19
CA TYR A 4 -6.14 5.04 2.16
C TYR A 4 -4.66 5.20 1.90
N VAL A 5 -4.00 4.07 1.70
CA VAL A 5 -2.65 4.04 1.13
C VAL A 5 -2.83 3.72 -0.34
N ILE A 6 -2.31 4.58 -1.21
CA ILE A 6 -2.29 4.35 -2.64
C ILE A 6 -0.84 4.18 -3.05
N SER A 7 -0.52 3.02 -3.62
CA SER A 7 0.83 2.68 -4.01
C SER A 7 0.88 2.36 -5.50
N GLU A 8 1.79 3.02 -6.21
CA GLU A 8 2.21 2.63 -7.55
C GLU A 8 3.58 2.01 -7.42
N LEU A 9 3.76 0.78 -7.88
CA LEU A 9 5.02 0.09 -7.68
C LEU A 9 5.50 -0.66 -8.91
N GLU A 10 6.82 -0.82 -8.97
CA GLU A 10 7.48 -1.60 -10.00
C GLU A 10 8.39 -2.61 -9.30
N VAL A 11 8.20 -3.88 -9.62
CA VAL A 11 8.97 -4.96 -9.00
C VAL A 11 10.34 -5.03 -9.67
N ARG A 12 11.40 -4.98 -8.85
CA ARG A 12 12.78 -5.14 -9.32
C ARG A 12 13.32 -6.52 -9.02
N ASP A 13 12.90 -7.12 -7.93
CA ASP A 13 13.35 -8.45 -7.51
C ASP A 13 12.14 -9.34 -7.28
N PRO A 14 11.84 -10.26 -8.22
CA PRO A 14 10.67 -11.14 -8.11
C PRO A 14 10.71 -12.09 -6.91
N ILE A 15 11.90 -12.39 -6.38
CA ILE A 15 12.04 -13.25 -5.21
C ILE A 15 11.84 -12.43 -3.95
N GLY A 16 12.53 -11.30 -3.85
CA GLY A 16 12.43 -10.42 -2.69
C GLY A 16 11.04 -9.84 -2.49
N ILE A 17 10.28 -9.62 -3.57
CA ILE A 17 8.93 -9.08 -3.47
C ILE A 17 7.98 -10.01 -2.71
N GLU A 18 8.16 -11.31 -2.81
CA GLU A 18 7.31 -12.26 -2.08
C GLU A 18 7.52 -12.15 -0.58
N THR A 19 8.76 -11.99 -0.15
CA THR A 19 9.08 -11.75 1.27
C THR A 19 8.46 -10.44 1.74
N TYR A 20 8.60 -9.38 0.95
CA TYR A 20 8.00 -8.09 1.27
C TYR A 20 6.47 -8.21 1.40
N ARG A 21 5.80 -8.83 0.43
CA ARG A 21 4.35 -8.98 0.43
C ARG A 21 3.83 -9.72 1.65
N SER A 22 4.51 -10.77 2.05
CA SER A 22 4.13 -11.57 3.21
C SER A 22 4.19 -10.73 4.50
N ILE A 23 5.30 -10.02 4.72
CA ILE A 23 5.49 -9.19 5.92
C ILE A 23 4.50 -8.01 5.90
N ALA A 24 4.37 -7.35 4.76
CA ALA A 24 3.49 -6.20 4.62
C ALA A 24 2.03 -6.58 4.87
N ALA A 25 1.56 -7.68 4.30
CA ALA A 25 0.17 -8.13 4.46
C ALA A 25 -0.15 -8.43 5.91
N ALA A 26 0.75 -9.10 6.63
CA ALA A 26 0.56 -9.42 8.05
C ALA A 26 0.49 -8.13 8.89
N SER A 27 1.38 -7.16 8.62
CA SER A 27 1.41 -5.91 9.36
C SER A 27 0.16 -5.06 9.09
N ILE A 28 -0.30 -5.01 7.85
CA ILE A 28 -1.52 -4.29 7.46
C ILE A 28 -2.73 -4.85 8.21
N ALA A 29 -2.89 -6.17 8.22
CA ALA A 29 -4.00 -6.82 8.92
C ALA A 29 -3.96 -6.52 10.43
N GLN A 30 -2.78 -6.51 11.02
CA GLN A 30 -2.60 -6.24 12.44
C GLN A 30 -3.07 -4.84 12.85
N TYR A 31 -2.95 -3.88 11.96
CA TYR A 31 -3.37 -2.49 12.23
C TYR A 31 -4.76 -2.17 11.65
N GLY A 32 -5.52 -3.19 11.26
CA GLY A 32 -6.90 -3.02 10.83
C GLY A 32 -7.07 -2.61 9.38
N GLY A 33 -6.00 -2.68 8.59
CA GLY A 33 -6.06 -2.38 7.17
C GLY A 33 -6.62 -3.54 6.36
N ARG A 34 -7.16 -3.22 5.19
CA ARG A 34 -7.60 -4.23 4.24
C ARG A 34 -7.30 -3.80 2.82
N TYR A 35 -6.95 -4.75 1.97
CA TYR A 35 -6.70 -4.47 0.57
C TYR A 35 -8.00 -4.22 -0.18
N LEU A 36 -8.06 -3.13 -0.95
CA LEU A 36 -9.14 -2.85 -1.88
C LEU A 36 -8.72 -3.13 -3.32
N VAL A 37 -7.46 -2.85 -3.64
CA VAL A 37 -6.83 -3.16 -4.92
C VAL A 37 -5.47 -3.75 -4.63
N ARG A 38 -5.16 -4.85 -5.28
CA ARG A 38 -3.87 -5.52 -5.07
C ARG A 38 -3.33 -6.03 -6.39
N GLY A 39 -2.85 -5.09 -7.21
CA GLY A 39 -2.26 -5.42 -8.50
C GLY A 39 -3.24 -5.87 -9.56
N GLY A 40 -4.50 -5.45 -9.45
CA GLY A 40 -5.50 -5.74 -10.48
C GLY A 40 -5.17 -5.02 -11.79
N ALA A 41 -5.80 -5.48 -12.87
CA ALA A 41 -5.62 -4.87 -14.19
C ALA A 41 -6.00 -3.39 -14.14
N ALA A 42 -5.15 -2.54 -14.69
CA ALA A 42 -5.36 -1.10 -14.70
C ALA A 42 -5.13 -0.55 -16.10
N GLY A 43 -5.87 0.49 -16.45
CA GLY A 43 -5.74 1.13 -17.74
C GLY A 43 -5.84 2.65 -17.62
N ILE A 44 -5.29 3.34 -18.58
CA ILE A 44 -5.38 4.80 -18.67
C ILE A 44 -6.65 5.16 -19.43
N ALA A 45 -7.52 5.95 -18.77
CA ALA A 45 -8.66 6.56 -19.45
C ALA A 45 -8.25 7.89 -20.07
N GLU A 46 -7.46 8.67 -19.35
CA GLU A 46 -6.98 9.97 -19.79
C GLU A 46 -5.63 10.28 -19.16
N GLY A 47 -4.75 10.87 -19.95
CA GLY A 47 -3.51 11.49 -19.48
C GLY A 47 -2.44 10.54 -19.01
N GLY A 48 -1.21 10.93 -19.20
CA GLY A 48 -0.05 10.32 -18.62
C GLY A 48 0.40 8.99 -19.21
N PRO A 49 1.49 8.46 -18.68
CA PRO A 49 2.01 7.16 -19.08
C PRO A 49 1.13 6.02 -18.54
N PRO A 50 1.28 4.80 -19.07
CA PRO A 50 0.55 3.63 -18.55
C PRO A 50 0.82 3.46 -17.06
N PRO A 51 -0.20 3.03 -16.29
CA PRO A 51 -0.02 2.84 -14.86
C PRO A 51 0.88 1.64 -14.58
N LYS A 52 1.62 1.74 -13.47
CA LYS A 52 2.36 0.62 -12.91
C LYS A 52 1.40 -0.25 -12.10
N ASN A 53 1.93 -1.22 -11.37
CA ASN A 53 1.09 -2.00 -10.46
C ASN A 53 0.52 -1.10 -9.38
N ILE A 54 -0.77 -1.18 -9.15
CA ILE A 54 -1.46 -0.34 -8.16
C ILE A 54 -1.94 -1.19 -7.01
N VAL A 55 -1.68 -0.72 -5.79
CA VAL A 55 -2.19 -1.33 -4.55
C VAL A 55 -2.90 -0.23 -3.78
N VAL A 56 -4.11 -0.52 -3.30
CA VAL A 56 -4.86 0.39 -2.43
C VAL A 56 -5.24 -0.37 -1.18
N VAL A 57 -4.92 0.22 -0.03
CA VAL A 57 -5.25 -0.34 1.28
C VAL A 57 -6.08 0.67 2.04
N GLU A 58 -7.17 0.20 2.66
CA GLU A 58 -8.01 1.03 3.52
C GLU A 58 -7.69 0.77 4.98
N PHE A 59 -7.54 1.84 5.76
CA PHE A 59 -7.44 1.78 7.21
C PHE A 59 -8.64 2.49 7.84
N PRO A 60 -8.99 2.14 9.10
CA PRO A 60 -10.15 2.76 9.76
C PRO A 60 -10.01 4.27 9.96
N SER A 61 -8.77 4.77 10.01
CA SER A 61 -8.49 6.20 10.20
C SER A 61 -7.08 6.52 9.73
N MET A 62 -6.81 7.80 9.51
CA MET A 62 -5.46 8.26 9.19
C MET A 62 -4.49 8.00 10.34
N GLU A 63 -4.97 8.14 11.56
CA GLU A 63 -4.17 7.84 12.74
C GLU A 63 -3.70 6.39 12.74
N ARG A 64 -4.60 5.46 12.45
CA ARG A 64 -4.28 4.04 12.39
C ARG A 64 -3.32 3.71 11.25
N LEU A 65 -3.51 4.36 10.10
CA LEU A 65 -2.62 4.24 8.95
C LEU A 65 -1.20 4.69 9.31
N CYS A 66 -1.07 5.83 9.97
CA CYS A 66 0.23 6.34 10.38
C CYS A 66 0.90 5.45 11.43
N GLU A 67 0.12 4.88 12.36
CA GLU A 67 0.64 3.90 13.31
C GLU A 67 1.22 2.68 12.60
N TRP A 68 0.51 2.18 11.59
CA TRP A 68 1.00 1.07 10.78
C TRP A 68 2.32 1.40 10.09
N TYR A 69 2.39 2.56 9.43
CA TYR A 69 3.58 2.95 8.68
C TYR A 69 4.80 3.10 9.59
N ALA A 70 4.60 3.58 10.80
CA ALA A 70 5.65 3.79 11.79
C ALA A 70 5.91 2.56 12.67
N SER A 71 5.17 1.47 12.45
CA SER A 71 5.25 0.29 13.33
C SER A 71 6.53 -0.51 13.14
N PRO A 72 6.97 -1.22 14.19
CA PRO A 72 8.09 -2.14 14.06
C PRO A 72 7.77 -3.32 13.12
N GLU A 73 6.51 -3.72 13.05
CA GLU A 73 6.06 -4.79 12.15
C GLU A 73 6.27 -4.41 10.69
N TYR A 74 5.93 -3.17 10.32
CA TYR A 74 6.15 -2.72 8.95
C TYR A 74 7.61 -2.35 8.69
N ALA A 75 8.36 -1.94 9.71
CA ALA A 75 9.78 -1.64 9.57
C ALA A 75 10.56 -2.85 9.04
N GLU A 76 10.14 -4.06 9.41
CA GLU A 76 10.73 -5.29 8.90
C GLU A 76 10.53 -5.40 7.38
N ALA A 77 9.34 -5.05 6.89
CA ALA A 77 9.07 -5.03 5.45
C ALA A 77 9.93 -4.00 4.72
N LEU A 78 10.17 -2.85 5.34
CA LEU A 78 10.97 -1.78 4.74
C LEU A 78 12.43 -2.19 4.51
N THR A 79 12.96 -3.13 5.29
CA THR A 79 14.32 -3.62 5.08
C THR A 79 14.46 -4.38 3.76
N VAL A 80 13.38 -5.04 3.31
CA VAL A 80 13.37 -5.79 2.05
C VAL A 80 12.97 -4.90 0.88
N ARG A 81 12.10 -3.91 1.12
CA ARG A 81 11.52 -3.07 0.10
C ARG A 81 12.55 -2.37 -0.78
N ARG A 82 13.65 -1.91 -0.21
CA ARG A 82 14.66 -1.10 -0.92
C ARG A 82 15.24 -1.81 -2.15
N SER A 83 15.44 -3.12 -2.06
CA SER A 83 15.98 -3.91 -3.16
C SER A 83 14.89 -4.60 -3.98
N ALA A 84 13.70 -4.76 -3.44
CA ALA A 84 12.64 -5.55 -4.05
C ALA A 84 11.77 -4.74 -5.02
N LEU A 85 11.57 -3.46 -4.75
CA LEU A 85 10.66 -2.66 -5.56
C LEU A 85 10.93 -1.16 -5.47
N ASP A 86 10.53 -0.45 -6.52
CA ASP A 86 10.41 1.00 -6.52
C ASP A 86 8.94 1.35 -6.39
N ARG A 87 8.62 2.38 -5.63
CA ARG A 87 7.22 2.77 -5.47
C ARG A 87 7.04 4.23 -5.13
N ARG A 88 5.86 4.72 -5.46
CA ARG A 88 5.32 5.97 -4.97
C ARG A 88 4.21 5.62 -3.98
N LEU A 89 4.23 6.21 -2.80
CA LEU A 89 3.28 5.91 -1.74
C LEU A 89 2.57 7.19 -1.31
N ILE A 90 1.24 7.17 -1.36
CA ILE A 90 0.41 8.32 -1.04
C ILE A 90 -0.58 7.94 0.04
N PHE A 91 -0.73 8.81 1.05
CA PHE A 91 -1.75 8.65 2.08
C PHE A 91 -2.82 9.70 1.84
N VAL A 92 -4.09 9.29 1.86
CA VAL A 92 -5.20 10.21 1.62
C VAL A 92 -6.39 9.86 2.51
N GLU A 93 -7.03 10.89 3.06
CA GLU A 93 -8.25 10.69 3.85
C GLU A 93 -9.44 10.44 2.94
N GLY A 94 -10.32 9.56 3.38
CA GLY A 94 -11.57 9.32 2.68
C GLY A 94 -12.59 10.41 2.90
N VAL A 95 -13.69 10.31 2.16
CA VAL A 95 -14.81 11.21 2.33
C VAL A 95 -15.45 10.98 3.69
N PRO A 96 -15.76 12.04 4.47
CA PRO A 96 -16.44 11.86 5.75
C PRO A 96 -17.77 11.14 5.56
N PRO A 97 -18.19 10.31 6.53
CA PRO A 97 -19.50 9.67 6.44
C PRO A 97 -20.60 10.68 6.25
N GLN A 98 -21.48 10.41 5.30
CA GLN A 98 -22.65 11.25 5.03
C GLN A 98 -23.85 10.66 5.76
N ARG A 99 -24.72 11.56 6.22
CA ARG A 99 -25.95 11.20 6.89
C ARG A 99 -27.15 11.52 6.04
#